data_1d72ad29da2db7a84cb50d01c2dd3f45
#
_entry.id   1d72ad29da2db7a84cb50d01c2dd3f45
#
_cell.length_a   1.000
_cell.length_b   1.000
_cell.length_c   1.000
_cell.angle_alpha   90.00
_cell.angle_beta   90.00
_cell.angle_gamma   90.00
#
_symmetry.space_group_name_H-M   'P 1'
#
loop_
_entity.id
_entity.type
_entity.pdbx_description
1 polymer ?
#
loop_
_entity_poly.entity_id
_entity_poly.type
_entity_poly.pdbx_seq_one_letter_code
_entity_poly.pdbx_strand_id
1 'polypeptide(L)'
;MILVGIDIGKNKHTFSIINKSSGEILLSPSDFSNNLKGFLFLIQKLSSYTKSELLIGMEDTGHYHFALLKYLLDRRYTVALINPTTTDLTRKLQGGITKNDPLDSLTICDVISSNHRNKPYRVTTLNRFDLYEQKQLTRHHHNLKEELNTYKNRLQKCIDIVFPEFNSLFHSKYGIVYMNILKAFSSAKAIANADIRSIRKCFEFKGQGKRISLSAEQLKLTAKSSIGIPSVAEEIQIRHLVSQIELLEKQLSEIDKRIEEFSLKNNSPILTIPGISHFSGTSIISELGDICNYTKASQIIKFAGVAPYHYESSQFTAQHTAITKKGSKYLRKTLYQIILPVISNNEVFYAYYTKKLNEGKGHRCAQGHCIRKLLRVIYHLLSTRQPFNPKLLV
;
A
#
# COMPACT_ATOMS: atom_id res chain seq x y z
N MET A 1 30.78 -22.12 4.48
CA MET A 1 29.85 -21.00 4.30
C MET A 1 29.93 -20.10 5.50
N ILE A 2 30.13 -18.82 5.30
CA ILE A 2 30.28 -17.81 6.36
C ILE A 2 28.99 -17.00 6.43
N LEU A 3 28.46 -16.84 7.61
CA LEU A 3 27.23 -16.11 7.89
C LEU A 3 27.57 -14.79 8.56
N VAL A 4 26.96 -13.72 8.11
CA VAL A 4 27.10 -12.38 8.67
C VAL A 4 25.73 -11.90 9.11
N GLY A 5 25.52 -11.73 10.39
CA GLY A 5 24.27 -11.16 10.92
C GLY A 5 24.45 -9.70 11.21
N ILE A 6 23.57 -8.84 10.68
CA ILE A 6 23.63 -7.40 10.90
C ILE A 6 22.33 -6.93 11.56
N ASP A 7 22.45 -6.48 12.81
CA ASP A 7 21.37 -5.74 13.46
C ASP A 7 21.37 -4.29 13.00
N ILE A 8 20.19 -3.78 12.65
CA ILE A 8 20.02 -2.49 11.97
C ILE A 8 19.54 -1.42 12.95
N GLY A 9 20.40 -0.45 13.22
CA GLY A 9 20.06 0.75 14.00
C GLY A 9 20.04 2.03 13.14
N LYS A 10 19.52 3.10 13.68
CA LYS A 10 19.42 4.41 13.02
C LYS A 10 20.78 5.02 12.69
N ASN A 11 21.66 5.09 13.69
CA ASN A 11 22.95 5.78 13.60
C ASN A 11 24.12 4.81 13.47
N LYS A 12 23.97 3.61 13.99
CA LYS A 12 24.98 2.54 13.95
C LYS A 12 24.29 1.19 13.69
N HIS A 13 25.05 0.26 13.17
CA HIS A 13 24.67 -1.13 12.99
C HIS A 13 25.65 -2.00 13.77
N THR A 14 25.20 -3.17 14.24
CA THR A 14 26.06 -4.16 14.91
C THR A 14 26.11 -5.42 14.05
N PHE A 15 27.28 -5.99 13.82
CA PHE A 15 27.42 -7.21 13.03
C PHE A 15 28.30 -8.25 13.69
N SER A 16 28.00 -9.50 13.41
CA SER A 16 28.77 -10.68 13.84
C SER A 16 29.04 -11.57 12.64
N ILE A 17 30.14 -12.33 12.70
CA ILE A 17 30.49 -13.30 11.66
C ILE A 17 30.65 -14.67 12.32
N ILE A 18 29.95 -15.68 11.78
CA ILE A 18 30.04 -17.05 12.26
C ILE A 18 30.35 -18.02 11.11
N ASN A 19 31.03 -19.13 11.43
CA ASN A 19 31.16 -20.24 10.52
C ASN A 19 29.92 -21.14 10.64
N LYS A 20 29.19 -21.33 9.52
CA LYS A 20 27.97 -22.14 9.52
C LYS A 20 28.19 -23.58 9.93
N SER A 21 29.34 -24.20 9.57
CA SER A 21 29.59 -25.62 9.78
C SER A 21 30.00 -25.94 11.19
N SER A 22 30.85 -25.11 11.82
CA SER A 22 31.34 -25.30 13.20
C SER A 22 30.51 -24.60 14.26
N GLY A 23 29.71 -23.55 13.87
CA GLY A 23 29.05 -22.68 14.81
C GLY A 23 30.00 -21.65 15.48
N GLU A 24 31.29 -21.66 15.11
CA GLU A 24 32.32 -20.80 15.69
C GLU A 24 32.11 -19.34 15.35
N ILE A 25 32.25 -18.47 16.35
CA ILE A 25 32.20 -17.01 16.17
C ILE A 25 33.57 -16.54 15.65
N LEU A 26 33.63 -16.22 14.36
CA LEU A 26 34.85 -15.74 13.69
C LEU A 26 35.10 -14.24 13.96
N LEU A 27 34.04 -13.49 14.20
CA LEU A 27 34.11 -12.10 14.62
C LEU A 27 32.99 -11.85 15.65
N SER A 28 33.39 -11.45 16.84
CA SER A 28 32.47 -11.03 17.91
C SER A 28 31.70 -9.78 17.50
N PRO A 29 30.51 -9.51 18.10
CA PRO A 29 29.71 -8.37 17.76
C PRO A 29 30.51 -7.07 17.74
N SER A 30 30.48 -6.38 16.60
CA SER A 30 31.22 -5.15 16.33
C SER A 30 30.32 -4.10 15.72
N ASP A 31 30.45 -2.87 16.16
CA ASP A 31 29.64 -1.75 15.71
C ASP A 31 30.26 -1.06 14.50
N PHE A 32 29.42 -0.55 13.60
CA PHE A 32 29.83 0.38 12.54
C PHE A 32 28.76 1.45 12.29
N SER A 33 29.20 2.64 11.89
CA SER A 33 28.31 3.76 11.67
C SER A 33 27.45 3.57 10.41
N ASN A 34 26.19 4.05 10.44
CA ASN A 34 25.31 4.08 9.28
C ASN A 34 25.69 5.21 8.31
N ASN A 35 26.90 5.13 7.75
CA ASN A 35 27.47 6.07 6.76
C ASN A 35 28.55 5.37 5.92
N LEU A 36 29.08 6.07 4.92
CA LEU A 36 30.08 5.51 4.02
C LEU A 36 31.34 4.97 4.74
N LYS A 37 31.82 5.67 5.78
CA LYS A 37 32.99 5.22 6.57
C LYS A 37 32.73 3.88 7.27
N GLY A 38 31.54 3.73 7.87
CA GLY A 38 31.16 2.47 8.50
C GLY A 38 30.93 1.35 7.47
N PHE A 39 30.36 1.67 6.29
CA PHE A 39 30.20 0.67 5.23
C PHE A 39 31.53 0.20 4.66
N LEU A 40 32.52 1.08 4.51
CA LEU A 40 33.88 0.70 4.11
C LEU A 40 34.54 -0.18 5.16
N PHE A 41 34.37 0.13 6.45
CA PHE A 41 34.86 -0.70 7.55
C PHE A 41 34.25 -2.12 7.50
N LEU A 42 32.93 -2.24 7.29
CA LEU A 42 32.29 -3.54 7.10
C LEU A 42 32.91 -4.30 5.93
N ILE A 43 33.04 -3.67 4.75
CA ILE A 43 33.64 -4.31 3.56
C ILE A 43 35.07 -4.76 3.84
N GLN A 44 35.88 -3.97 4.53
CA GLN A 44 37.22 -4.35 4.94
C GLN A 44 37.24 -5.64 5.78
N LYS A 45 36.30 -5.77 6.71
CA LYS A 45 36.16 -7.00 7.53
C LYS A 45 35.70 -8.20 6.71
N LEU A 46 34.83 -7.97 5.71
CA LEU A 46 34.33 -9.02 4.82
C LEU A 46 35.34 -9.43 3.74
N SER A 47 36.34 -8.61 3.46
CA SER A 47 37.34 -8.89 2.38
C SER A 47 38.22 -10.11 2.66
N SER A 48 38.29 -10.57 3.89
CA SER A 48 38.98 -11.83 4.26
C SER A 48 38.27 -13.09 3.76
N TYR A 49 37.05 -12.98 3.22
CA TYR A 49 36.23 -14.09 2.75
C TYR A 49 35.81 -13.89 1.30
N THR A 50 35.68 -15.00 0.56
CA THR A 50 35.14 -14.97 -0.80
C THR A 50 33.64 -14.62 -0.79
N LYS A 51 33.20 -13.73 -1.68
CA LYS A 51 31.79 -13.30 -1.72
C LYS A 51 30.80 -14.44 -1.93
N SER A 52 31.18 -15.49 -2.65
CA SER A 52 30.38 -16.69 -2.89
C SER A 52 30.17 -17.54 -1.63
N GLU A 53 31.05 -17.41 -0.64
CA GLU A 53 30.95 -18.11 0.64
C GLU A 53 30.18 -17.32 1.69
N LEU A 54 29.89 -16.03 1.42
CA LEU A 54 29.22 -15.14 2.34
C LEU A 54 27.70 -15.11 2.13
N LEU A 55 26.94 -15.25 3.22
CA LEU A 55 25.52 -14.91 3.28
C LEU A 55 25.32 -13.87 4.37
N ILE A 56 24.87 -12.69 3.99
CA ILE A 56 24.64 -11.56 4.90
C ILE A 56 23.16 -11.51 5.24
N GLY A 57 22.81 -11.62 6.53
CA GLY A 57 21.44 -11.46 7.02
C GLY A 57 21.22 -10.09 7.65
N MET A 58 20.05 -9.51 7.44
CA MET A 58 19.59 -8.32 8.13
C MET A 58 18.07 -8.30 8.27
N GLU A 59 17.55 -7.61 9.26
CA GLU A 59 16.11 -7.44 9.43
C GLU A 59 15.51 -6.49 8.39
N ASP A 60 14.32 -6.84 7.87
CA ASP A 60 13.49 -5.97 7.02
C ASP A 60 12.65 -5.02 7.90
N THR A 61 13.34 -4.24 8.75
CA THR A 61 12.72 -3.34 9.73
C THR A 61 12.82 -1.89 9.29
N GLY A 62 11.67 -1.21 9.16
CA GLY A 62 11.63 0.21 8.83
C GLY A 62 12.38 0.56 7.54
N HIS A 63 13.20 1.62 7.58
CA HIS A 63 13.92 2.14 6.39
C HIS A 63 15.44 2.24 6.58
N TYR A 64 15.94 2.04 7.79
CA TYR A 64 17.38 2.27 8.09
C TYR A 64 18.32 1.27 7.39
N HIS A 65 17.82 0.10 6.99
CA HIS A 65 18.61 -0.90 6.27
C HIS A 65 18.79 -0.59 4.78
N PHE A 66 17.99 0.31 4.17
CA PHE A 66 17.97 0.50 2.72
C PHE A 66 19.32 0.93 2.13
N ALA A 67 19.99 1.89 2.76
CA ALA A 67 21.28 2.40 2.27
C ALA A 67 22.34 1.30 2.28
N LEU A 68 22.47 0.57 3.39
CA LEU A 68 23.40 -0.55 3.52
C LEU A 68 23.06 -1.70 2.56
N LEU A 69 21.78 -2.05 2.47
CA LEU A 69 21.31 -3.10 1.57
C LEU A 69 21.70 -2.79 0.11
N LYS A 70 21.37 -1.56 -0.36
CA LYS A 70 21.75 -1.16 -1.72
C LYS A 70 23.25 -1.20 -1.92
N TYR A 71 24.03 -0.68 -0.96
CA TYR A 71 25.48 -0.64 -1.01
C TYR A 71 26.12 -2.04 -1.11
N LEU A 72 25.56 -3.05 -0.42
CA LEU A 72 26.01 -4.44 -0.48
C LEU A 72 25.61 -5.12 -1.80
N LEU A 73 24.37 -4.91 -2.25
CA LEU A 73 23.88 -5.51 -3.50
C LEU A 73 24.61 -4.94 -4.74
N ASP A 74 24.91 -3.63 -4.77
CA ASP A 74 25.70 -3.00 -5.83
C ASP A 74 27.10 -3.63 -5.92
N ARG A 75 27.62 -4.13 -4.80
CA ARG A 75 28.91 -4.86 -4.72
C ARG A 75 28.80 -6.36 -4.88
N ARG A 76 27.62 -6.85 -5.30
CA ARG A 76 27.33 -8.27 -5.57
C ARG A 76 27.47 -9.20 -4.34
N TYR A 77 27.21 -8.69 -3.14
CA TYR A 77 27.04 -9.56 -1.97
C TYR A 77 25.67 -10.21 -1.97
N THR A 78 25.60 -11.45 -1.47
CA THR A 78 24.34 -12.17 -1.25
C THR A 78 23.72 -11.72 0.06
N VAL A 79 22.55 -11.07 0.01
CA VAL A 79 21.88 -10.54 1.20
C VAL A 79 20.53 -11.22 1.40
N ALA A 80 20.31 -11.69 2.61
CA ALA A 80 19.07 -12.30 3.09
C ALA A 80 18.32 -11.31 4.00
N LEU A 81 17.05 -11.05 3.68
CA LEU A 81 16.18 -10.24 4.52
C LEU A 81 15.30 -11.13 5.39
N ILE A 82 15.21 -10.77 6.65
CA ILE A 82 14.51 -11.52 7.69
C ILE A 82 13.32 -10.69 8.17
N ASN A 83 12.17 -11.35 8.34
CA ASN A 83 11.04 -10.69 8.98
C ASN A 83 11.34 -10.50 10.48
N PRO A 84 11.17 -9.30 11.06
CA PRO A 84 11.39 -9.02 12.48
C PRO A 84 10.68 -9.99 13.44
N THR A 85 9.49 -10.45 13.05
CA THR A 85 8.75 -11.48 13.83
C THR A 85 9.53 -12.78 13.92
N THR A 86 10.32 -13.14 12.90
CA THR A 86 11.12 -14.37 12.91
C THR A 86 12.27 -14.26 13.88
N THR A 87 13.00 -13.16 13.88
CA THR A 87 14.11 -12.88 14.81
C THR A 87 13.61 -12.88 16.26
N ASP A 88 12.47 -12.21 16.52
CA ASP A 88 11.84 -12.18 17.84
C ASP A 88 11.42 -13.58 18.34
N LEU A 89 10.84 -14.40 17.46
CA LEU A 89 10.49 -15.79 17.78
C LEU A 89 11.73 -16.65 18.07
N THR A 90 12.78 -16.51 17.26
CA THR A 90 14.03 -17.26 17.45
C THR A 90 14.67 -16.90 18.78
N ARG A 91 14.74 -15.62 19.14
CA ARG A 91 15.26 -15.16 20.43
C ARG A 91 14.46 -15.73 21.60
N LYS A 92 13.12 -15.75 21.53
CA LYS A 92 12.26 -16.33 22.56
C LYS A 92 12.48 -17.83 22.72
N LEU A 93 12.69 -18.56 21.62
CA LEU A 93 13.01 -19.99 21.66
C LEU A 93 14.36 -20.28 22.32
N GLN A 94 15.32 -19.37 22.21
CA GLN A 94 16.64 -19.46 22.88
C GLN A 94 16.61 -19.06 24.37
N GLY A 95 15.42 -18.80 24.93
CA GLY A 95 15.26 -18.39 26.34
C GLY A 95 15.70 -16.97 26.63
N GLY A 96 16.00 -16.16 25.61
CA GLY A 96 16.44 -14.77 25.73
C GLY A 96 15.29 -13.82 26.01
N ILE A 97 15.25 -13.26 27.23
CA ILE A 97 14.34 -12.16 27.60
C ILE A 97 15.00 -10.81 27.28
N THR A 98 16.33 -10.77 27.25
CA THR A 98 17.11 -9.54 27.06
C THR A 98 17.28 -9.23 25.58
N LYS A 99 16.89 -8.03 25.19
CA LYS A 99 17.13 -7.48 23.85
C LYS A 99 18.32 -6.54 23.89
N ASN A 100 19.39 -6.87 23.15
CA ASN A 100 20.51 -5.97 22.90
C ASN A 100 21.13 -6.24 21.52
N ASP A 101 21.68 -5.19 20.91
CA ASP A 101 22.22 -5.20 19.54
C ASP A 101 23.29 -6.32 19.31
N PRO A 102 24.21 -6.62 20.24
CA PRO A 102 25.15 -7.73 20.10
C PRO A 102 24.50 -9.12 19.97
N LEU A 103 23.52 -9.44 20.82
CA LEU A 103 22.79 -10.70 20.77
C LEU A 103 21.89 -10.77 19.54
N ASP A 104 21.30 -9.66 19.15
CA ASP A 104 20.42 -9.61 17.98
C ASP A 104 21.22 -9.90 16.68
N SER A 105 22.48 -9.44 16.55
CA SER A 105 23.33 -9.78 15.40
C SER A 105 23.67 -11.28 15.32
N LEU A 106 23.88 -11.95 16.45
CA LEU A 106 24.08 -13.40 16.52
C LEU A 106 22.79 -14.17 16.22
N THR A 107 21.65 -13.72 16.77
CA THR A 107 20.33 -14.30 16.48
C THR A 107 20.00 -14.24 14.98
N ILE A 108 20.39 -13.16 14.29
CA ILE A 108 20.26 -13.06 12.83
C ILE A 108 21.09 -14.13 12.12
N CYS A 109 22.33 -14.38 12.58
CA CYS A 109 23.15 -15.47 12.06
C CYS A 109 22.46 -16.84 12.25
N ASP A 110 21.86 -17.09 13.40
CA ASP A 110 21.14 -18.34 13.69
C ASP A 110 19.94 -18.53 12.76
N VAL A 111 19.16 -17.46 12.52
CA VAL A 111 18.04 -17.48 11.59
C VAL A 111 18.49 -17.86 10.18
N ILE A 112 19.59 -17.26 9.66
CA ILE A 112 20.07 -17.57 8.30
C ILE A 112 20.88 -18.88 8.22
N SER A 113 21.33 -19.43 9.35
CA SER A 113 21.95 -20.75 9.42
C SER A 113 20.95 -21.89 9.28
N SER A 114 19.68 -21.62 9.58
CA SER A 114 18.60 -22.61 9.62
C SER A 114 18.48 -23.41 8.32
N ASN A 115 18.53 -24.74 8.44
CA ASN A 115 18.37 -25.68 7.33
C ASN A 115 16.90 -26.10 7.12
N HIS A 116 15.92 -25.38 7.69
CA HIS A 116 14.51 -25.70 7.51
C HIS A 116 14.10 -25.72 6.02
N ARG A 117 13.25 -26.68 5.65
CA ARG A 117 12.68 -26.79 4.29
C ARG A 117 12.06 -25.48 3.80
N ASN A 118 11.47 -24.71 4.71
CA ASN A 118 10.99 -23.36 4.46
C ASN A 118 11.96 -22.37 5.11
N LYS A 119 12.89 -21.82 4.32
CA LYS A 119 13.85 -20.83 4.81
C LYS A 119 13.11 -19.65 5.45
N PRO A 120 13.45 -19.26 6.69
CA PRO A 120 12.79 -18.15 7.40
C PRO A 120 13.23 -16.76 6.91
N TYR A 121 13.99 -16.70 5.82
CA TYR A 121 14.51 -15.48 5.20
C TYR A 121 14.33 -15.51 3.69
N ARG A 122 14.46 -14.35 3.06
CA ARG A 122 14.42 -14.19 1.59
C ARG A 122 15.72 -13.57 1.10
N VAL A 123 16.40 -14.26 0.18
CA VAL A 123 17.52 -13.66 -0.55
C VAL A 123 16.95 -12.58 -1.46
N THR A 124 17.51 -11.39 -1.39
CA THR A 124 17.04 -10.22 -2.15
C THR A 124 18.01 -9.84 -3.26
N THR A 125 17.51 -9.16 -4.28
CA THR A 125 18.25 -8.70 -5.46
C THR A 125 18.02 -7.21 -5.69
N LEU A 126 18.79 -6.61 -6.60
CA LEU A 126 18.63 -5.19 -6.98
C LEU A 126 17.24 -4.86 -7.55
N ASN A 127 16.55 -5.83 -8.16
CA ASN A 127 15.19 -5.64 -8.68
C ASN A 127 14.21 -5.15 -7.60
N ARG A 128 14.52 -5.36 -6.31
CA ARG A 128 13.73 -4.79 -5.22
C ARG A 128 13.69 -3.25 -5.27
N PHE A 129 14.79 -2.61 -5.66
CA PHE A 129 14.87 -1.16 -5.73
C PHE A 129 14.14 -0.59 -6.95
N ASP A 130 14.07 -1.33 -8.05
CA ASP A 130 13.32 -0.92 -9.24
C ASP A 130 11.81 -0.79 -8.94
N LEU A 131 11.29 -1.63 -8.04
CA LEU A 131 9.90 -1.58 -7.61
C LEU A 131 9.66 -0.71 -6.36
N TYR A 132 10.74 -0.27 -5.70
CA TYR A 132 10.63 0.50 -4.45
C TYR A 132 9.95 1.84 -4.66
N GLU A 133 10.37 2.61 -5.67
CA GLU A 133 9.78 3.91 -6.00
C GLU A 133 8.28 3.76 -6.30
N GLN A 134 7.92 2.79 -7.14
CA GLN A 134 6.53 2.49 -7.49
C GLN A 134 5.70 2.14 -6.25
N LYS A 135 6.26 1.34 -5.35
CA LYS A 135 5.62 0.96 -4.09
C LYS A 135 5.40 2.16 -3.17
N GLN A 136 6.37 3.07 -3.06
CA GLN A 136 6.20 4.26 -2.24
C GLN A 136 5.16 5.21 -2.84
N LEU A 137 5.16 5.41 -4.16
CA LEU A 137 4.17 6.27 -4.83
C LEU A 137 2.74 5.70 -4.69
N THR A 138 2.54 4.41 -4.91
CA THR A 138 1.20 3.81 -4.78
C THR A 138 0.71 3.83 -3.34
N ARG A 139 1.58 3.64 -2.35
CA ARG A 139 1.24 3.78 -0.93
C ARG A 139 0.91 5.22 -0.55
N HIS A 140 1.71 6.17 -1.05
CA HIS A 140 1.45 7.60 -0.83
C HIS A 140 0.13 8.02 -1.44
N HIS A 141 -0.18 7.59 -2.66
CA HIS A 141 -1.49 7.79 -3.28
C HIS A 141 -2.64 7.25 -2.40
N HIS A 142 -2.50 6.03 -1.84
CA HIS A 142 -3.50 5.49 -0.92
C HIS A 142 -3.71 6.36 0.32
N ASN A 143 -2.62 6.88 0.90
CA ASN A 143 -2.68 7.74 2.08
C ASN A 143 -3.36 9.08 1.75
N LEU A 144 -2.96 9.73 0.64
CA LEU A 144 -3.60 10.98 0.19
C LEU A 144 -5.10 10.80 -0.09
N LYS A 145 -5.52 9.66 -0.66
CA LYS A 145 -6.96 9.36 -0.86
C LYS A 145 -7.71 9.20 0.47
N GLU A 146 -7.10 8.64 1.49
CA GLU A 146 -7.70 8.54 2.83
C GLU A 146 -7.82 9.92 3.48
N GLU A 147 -6.77 10.75 3.38
CA GLU A 147 -6.78 12.14 3.85
C GLU A 147 -7.83 12.98 3.13
N LEU A 148 -7.89 12.88 1.79
CA LEU A 148 -8.89 13.56 0.98
C LEU A 148 -10.32 13.22 1.42
N ASN A 149 -10.61 11.93 1.67
CA ASN A 149 -11.92 11.52 2.17
C ASN A 149 -12.21 12.10 3.58
N THR A 150 -11.19 12.15 4.44
CA THR A 150 -11.31 12.74 5.77
C THR A 150 -11.64 14.23 5.69
N TYR A 151 -10.95 14.99 4.82
CA TYR A 151 -11.24 16.42 4.62
C TYR A 151 -12.61 16.65 3.99
N LYS A 152 -13.02 15.83 3.01
CA LYS A 152 -14.36 15.88 2.42
C LYS A 152 -15.46 15.65 3.47
N ASN A 153 -15.27 14.69 4.38
CA ASN A 153 -16.23 14.44 5.45
C ASN A 153 -16.27 15.61 6.46
N ARG A 154 -15.13 16.22 6.80
CA ARG A 154 -15.09 17.41 7.66
C ARG A 154 -15.76 18.61 6.98
N LEU A 155 -15.50 18.83 5.69
CA LEU A 155 -16.15 19.88 4.91
C LEU A 155 -17.67 19.71 4.89
N GLN A 156 -18.13 18.48 4.69
CA GLN A 156 -19.57 18.16 4.73
C GLN A 156 -20.19 18.55 6.07
N LYS A 157 -19.56 18.20 7.19
CA LYS A 157 -20.03 18.58 8.53
C LYS A 157 -20.18 20.11 8.69
N CYS A 158 -19.20 20.88 8.24
CA CYS A 158 -19.27 22.33 8.33
C CYS A 158 -20.40 22.91 7.45
N ILE A 159 -20.58 22.39 6.22
CA ILE A 159 -21.65 22.79 5.33
C ILE A 159 -23.01 22.50 5.93
N ASP A 160 -23.20 21.33 6.51
CA ASP A 160 -24.48 20.93 7.15
C ASP A 160 -24.88 21.87 8.31
N ILE A 161 -23.91 22.57 8.91
CA ILE A 161 -24.16 23.57 9.96
C ILE A 161 -24.53 24.93 9.36
N VAL A 162 -23.72 25.42 8.39
CA VAL A 162 -23.87 26.82 7.90
C VAL A 162 -24.78 26.96 6.68
N PHE A 163 -25.02 25.87 5.95
CA PHE A 163 -25.88 25.84 4.77
C PHE A 163 -26.37 24.42 4.46
N PRO A 164 -27.30 23.83 5.26
CA PRO A 164 -27.75 22.45 5.11
C PRO A 164 -28.29 22.11 3.72
N GLU A 165 -28.96 23.07 3.08
CA GLU A 165 -29.60 22.88 1.76
C GLU A 165 -28.57 22.84 0.62
N PHE A 166 -27.34 23.29 0.83
CA PHE A 166 -26.32 23.45 -0.22
C PHE A 166 -26.09 22.18 -1.03
N ASN A 167 -25.99 21.05 -0.37
CA ASN A 167 -25.70 19.78 -1.03
C ASN A 167 -26.80 19.30 -1.96
N SER A 168 -28.05 19.61 -1.67
CA SER A 168 -29.21 19.22 -2.47
C SER A 168 -29.29 19.98 -3.80
N LEU A 169 -28.58 21.11 -3.91
CA LEU A 169 -28.54 21.93 -5.12
C LEU A 169 -27.64 21.34 -6.23
N PHE A 170 -26.83 20.34 -5.92
CA PHE A 170 -25.85 19.77 -6.84
C PHE A 170 -26.04 18.27 -7.06
N HIS A 171 -26.05 17.85 -8.32
CA HIS A 171 -26.01 16.41 -8.66
C HIS A 171 -24.70 15.75 -8.24
N SER A 172 -23.59 16.50 -8.30
CA SER A 172 -22.26 16.01 -7.94
C SER A 172 -21.58 16.97 -6.97
N LYS A 173 -21.22 16.48 -5.81
CA LYS A 173 -20.45 17.22 -4.81
C LYS A 173 -18.99 17.35 -5.26
N TYR A 174 -18.32 18.38 -4.77
CA TYR A 174 -16.89 18.65 -4.99
C TYR A 174 -16.51 18.93 -6.45
N GLY A 175 -17.47 19.26 -7.32
CA GLY A 175 -17.20 19.77 -8.67
C GLY A 175 -16.69 21.22 -8.65
N ILE A 176 -16.16 21.69 -9.78
CA ILE A 176 -15.51 23.01 -9.90
C ILE A 176 -16.39 24.14 -9.35
N VAL A 177 -17.65 24.22 -9.79
CA VAL A 177 -18.58 25.29 -9.33
C VAL A 177 -18.90 25.16 -7.84
N TYR A 178 -19.11 23.92 -7.35
CA TYR A 178 -19.32 23.63 -5.93
C TYR A 178 -18.16 24.18 -5.08
N MET A 179 -16.92 23.88 -5.48
CA MET A 179 -15.72 24.33 -4.77
C MET A 179 -15.50 25.84 -4.90
N ASN A 180 -15.73 26.43 -6.09
CA ASN A 180 -15.63 27.88 -6.31
C ASN A 180 -16.58 28.67 -5.41
N ILE A 181 -17.83 28.21 -5.27
CA ILE A 181 -18.82 28.84 -4.40
C ILE A 181 -18.36 28.80 -2.94
N LEU A 182 -17.95 27.62 -2.44
CA LEU A 182 -17.50 27.48 -1.05
C LEU A 182 -16.22 28.27 -0.75
N LYS A 183 -15.37 28.46 -1.75
CA LYS A 183 -14.14 29.26 -1.65
C LYS A 183 -14.45 30.75 -1.56
N ALA A 184 -15.41 31.21 -2.35
CA ALA A 184 -15.82 32.60 -2.37
C ALA A 184 -16.79 32.98 -1.26
N PHE A 185 -17.70 32.05 -0.92
CA PHE A 185 -18.80 32.27 0.02
C PHE A 185 -18.99 31.03 0.91
N SER A 186 -18.48 31.11 2.13
CA SER A 186 -18.40 29.94 3.02
C SER A 186 -19.67 29.68 3.85
N SER A 187 -20.78 30.43 3.63
CA SER A 187 -22.05 30.24 4.35
C SER A 187 -23.25 30.73 3.56
N ALA A 188 -24.45 30.29 3.93
CA ALA A 188 -25.72 30.81 3.37
C ALA A 188 -25.84 32.32 3.54
N LYS A 189 -25.48 32.85 4.71
CA LYS A 189 -25.50 34.29 4.99
C LYS A 189 -24.58 35.09 4.05
N ALA A 190 -23.36 34.55 3.78
CA ALA A 190 -22.44 35.20 2.85
C ALA A 190 -22.98 35.23 1.43
N ILE A 191 -23.61 34.15 0.94
CA ILE A 191 -24.22 34.07 -0.38
C ILE A 191 -25.47 34.99 -0.45
N ALA A 192 -26.33 35.00 0.56
CA ALA A 192 -27.53 35.84 0.58
C ALA A 192 -27.21 37.33 0.47
N ASN A 193 -26.10 37.76 1.08
CA ASN A 193 -25.66 39.18 1.07
C ASN A 193 -24.76 39.53 -0.13
N ALA A 194 -24.26 38.54 -0.88
CA ALA A 194 -23.36 38.77 -2.00
C ALA A 194 -24.07 39.42 -3.20
N ASP A 195 -23.32 40.20 -4.01
CA ASP A 195 -23.79 40.66 -5.31
C ASP A 195 -23.97 39.45 -6.25
N ILE A 196 -25.07 39.46 -7.00
CA ILE A 196 -25.41 38.41 -7.95
C ILE A 196 -24.31 38.19 -9.02
N ARG A 197 -23.63 39.28 -9.43
CA ARG A 197 -22.52 39.19 -10.40
C ARG A 197 -21.34 38.41 -9.82
N SER A 198 -21.05 38.58 -8.52
CA SER A 198 -19.99 37.83 -7.82
C SER A 198 -20.34 36.35 -7.70
N ILE A 199 -21.63 36.01 -7.47
CA ILE A 199 -22.10 34.62 -7.45
C ILE A 199 -21.97 34.01 -8.85
N ARG A 200 -22.39 34.73 -9.92
CA ARG A 200 -22.29 34.26 -11.31
C ARG A 200 -20.85 33.93 -11.73
N LYS A 201 -19.85 34.69 -11.26
CA LYS A 201 -18.42 34.36 -11.50
C LYS A 201 -18.00 32.98 -11.00
N CYS A 202 -18.61 32.43 -9.96
CA CYS A 202 -18.32 31.10 -9.47
C CYS A 202 -18.77 30.00 -10.43
N PHE A 203 -19.71 30.29 -11.34
CA PHE A 203 -20.21 29.38 -12.37
C PHE A 203 -19.36 29.42 -13.65
N GLU A 204 -18.46 30.40 -13.79
CA GLU A 204 -17.57 30.54 -14.94
C GLU A 204 -16.39 29.61 -14.76
N PHE A 205 -16.19 28.68 -15.69
CA PHE A 205 -14.99 27.80 -15.71
C PHE A 205 -14.58 27.54 -17.16
N LYS A 206 -13.26 27.40 -17.35
CA LYS A 206 -12.69 27.03 -18.65
C LYS A 206 -12.62 25.50 -18.71
N GLY A 207 -13.38 24.87 -19.59
CA GLY A 207 -13.31 23.42 -19.83
C GLY A 207 -14.63 22.79 -20.27
N GLN A 208 -14.58 21.54 -20.71
CA GLN A 208 -15.76 20.73 -21.04
C GLN A 208 -16.36 20.16 -19.73
N GLY A 209 -17.35 20.87 -19.17
CA GLY A 209 -18.12 20.39 -18.01
C GLY A 209 -19.56 20.08 -18.38
N LYS A 210 -20.22 19.16 -17.67
CA LYS A 210 -21.67 19.00 -17.76
C LYS A 210 -22.34 20.30 -17.32
N ARG A 211 -23.34 20.78 -18.08
CA ARG A 211 -24.15 21.94 -17.69
C ARG A 211 -24.75 21.71 -16.31
N ILE A 212 -24.53 22.65 -15.41
CA ILE A 212 -25.15 22.66 -14.09
C ILE A 212 -26.54 23.28 -14.25
N SER A 213 -27.56 22.58 -13.77
CA SER A 213 -28.95 23.07 -13.79
C SER A 213 -29.20 24.19 -12.81
N LEU A 214 -28.35 24.36 -11.79
CA LEU A 214 -28.42 25.40 -10.77
C LEU A 214 -28.04 26.78 -11.36
N SER A 215 -28.87 27.80 -11.16
CA SER A 215 -28.54 29.20 -11.47
C SER A 215 -28.05 29.95 -10.23
N ALA A 216 -27.34 31.06 -10.44
CA ALA A 216 -26.88 31.94 -9.37
C ALA A 216 -28.07 32.55 -8.58
N GLU A 217 -29.18 32.81 -9.27
CA GLU A 217 -30.42 33.33 -8.68
C GLU A 217 -31.07 32.33 -7.76
N GLN A 218 -31.17 31.06 -8.19
CA GLN A 218 -31.68 29.96 -7.38
C GLN A 218 -30.80 29.72 -6.14
N LEU A 219 -29.48 29.72 -6.30
CA LEU A 219 -28.54 29.60 -5.20
C LEU A 219 -28.76 30.72 -4.16
N LYS A 220 -28.88 31.97 -4.63
CA LYS A 220 -29.08 33.14 -3.76
C LYS A 220 -30.44 33.07 -3.04
N LEU A 221 -31.49 32.61 -3.73
CA LEU A 221 -32.84 32.48 -3.18
C LEU A 221 -32.84 31.41 -2.07
N THR A 222 -32.27 30.23 -2.32
CA THR A 222 -32.13 29.18 -1.33
C THR A 222 -31.30 29.63 -0.11
N ALA A 223 -30.22 30.39 -0.35
CA ALA A 223 -29.39 30.93 0.72
C ALA A 223 -30.13 31.91 1.63
N LYS A 224 -31.08 32.71 1.07
CA LYS A 224 -31.92 33.61 1.86
C LYS A 224 -32.93 32.89 2.74
N SER A 225 -33.39 31.73 2.34
CA SER A 225 -34.35 30.89 3.09
C SER A 225 -33.70 29.77 3.88
N SER A 226 -32.37 29.74 3.95
CA SER A 226 -31.64 28.70 4.65
C SER A 226 -31.85 28.71 6.16
N ILE A 227 -31.98 27.51 6.75
CA ILE A 227 -32.01 27.31 8.20
C ILE A 227 -30.63 27.19 8.82
N GLY A 228 -29.54 27.37 8.01
CA GLY A 228 -28.16 27.26 8.48
C GLY A 228 -27.82 28.28 9.56
N ILE A 229 -26.98 27.85 10.51
CA ILE A 229 -26.54 28.67 11.64
C ILE A 229 -25.31 29.48 11.20
N PRO A 230 -25.35 30.84 11.25
CA PRO A 230 -24.17 31.64 10.96
C PRO A 230 -23.07 31.38 11.98
N SER A 231 -21.90 30.94 11.51
CA SER A 231 -20.76 30.67 12.38
C SER A 231 -19.45 31.00 11.67
N VAL A 232 -18.69 31.94 12.24
CA VAL A 232 -17.39 32.37 11.72
C VAL A 232 -16.37 31.24 11.80
N ALA A 233 -16.48 30.36 12.80
CA ALA A 233 -15.56 29.24 12.97
C ALA A 233 -15.68 28.24 11.81
N GLU A 234 -16.91 27.84 11.45
CA GLU A 234 -17.16 26.95 10.32
C GLU A 234 -16.82 27.59 8.97
N GLU A 235 -17.07 28.89 8.81
CA GLU A 235 -16.68 29.62 7.58
C GLU A 235 -15.15 29.60 7.39
N ILE A 236 -14.37 29.79 8.44
CA ILE A 236 -12.90 29.69 8.40
C ILE A 236 -12.48 28.25 8.06
N GLN A 237 -13.08 27.26 8.73
CA GLN A 237 -12.81 25.84 8.47
C GLN A 237 -13.14 25.46 7.02
N ILE A 238 -14.26 25.90 6.47
CA ILE A 238 -14.65 25.63 5.07
C ILE A 238 -13.58 26.15 4.12
N ARG A 239 -13.11 27.39 4.26
CA ARG A 239 -12.07 27.95 3.39
C ARG A 239 -10.77 27.13 3.47
N HIS A 240 -10.36 26.75 4.67
CA HIS A 240 -9.16 25.93 4.85
C HIS A 240 -9.34 24.54 4.24
N LEU A 241 -10.47 23.88 4.50
CA LEU A 241 -10.75 22.53 3.97
C LEU A 241 -10.84 22.51 2.45
N VAL A 242 -11.47 23.54 1.83
CA VAL A 242 -11.49 23.68 0.38
C VAL A 242 -10.08 23.77 -0.18
N SER A 243 -9.22 24.63 0.38
CA SER A 243 -7.83 24.76 -0.06
C SER A 243 -7.03 23.46 0.11
N GLN A 244 -7.23 22.71 1.21
CA GLN A 244 -6.59 21.41 1.43
C GLN A 244 -7.06 20.36 0.42
N ILE A 245 -8.37 20.30 0.12
CA ILE A 245 -8.92 19.37 -0.86
C ILE A 245 -8.34 19.65 -2.24
N GLU A 246 -8.31 20.91 -2.69
CA GLU A 246 -7.71 21.32 -3.97
C GLU A 246 -6.24 20.92 -4.07
N LEU A 247 -5.46 21.12 -2.98
CA LEU A 247 -4.06 20.74 -2.92
C LEU A 247 -3.88 19.21 -3.04
N LEU A 248 -4.66 18.44 -2.29
CA LEU A 248 -4.59 16.97 -2.32
C LEU A 248 -4.99 16.41 -3.69
N GLU A 249 -6.01 16.99 -4.35
CA GLU A 249 -6.42 16.58 -5.70
C GLU A 249 -5.33 16.88 -6.74
N LYS A 250 -4.63 18.02 -6.61
CA LYS A 250 -3.46 18.32 -7.44
C LYS A 250 -2.32 17.34 -7.23
N GLN A 251 -1.96 17.02 -5.97
CA GLN A 251 -0.92 16.06 -5.63
C GLN A 251 -1.25 14.65 -6.14
N LEU A 252 -2.51 14.24 -6.01
CA LEU A 252 -2.97 12.96 -6.55
C LEU A 252 -2.82 12.90 -8.08
N SER A 253 -3.20 13.97 -8.79
CA SER A 253 -3.04 14.04 -10.25
C SER A 253 -1.58 13.95 -10.70
N GLU A 254 -0.65 14.53 -9.94
CA GLU A 254 0.79 14.42 -10.20
C GLU A 254 1.28 12.97 -10.04
N ILE A 255 0.89 12.32 -8.93
CA ILE A 255 1.26 10.93 -8.66
C ILE A 255 0.63 9.97 -9.69
N ASP A 256 -0.63 10.20 -10.09
CA ASP A 256 -1.31 9.36 -11.08
C ASP A 256 -0.56 9.36 -12.42
N LYS A 257 -0.08 10.52 -12.90
CA LYS A 257 0.74 10.60 -14.11
C LYS A 257 2.03 9.79 -14.00
N ARG A 258 2.72 9.90 -12.86
CA ARG A 258 3.96 9.15 -12.63
C ARG A 258 3.73 7.65 -12.55
N ILE A 259 2.64 7.23 -11.92
CA ILE A 259 2.25 5.81 -11.87
C ILE A 259 1.90 5.28 -13.26
N GLU A 260 1.22 6.07 -14.08
CA GLU A 260 0.91 5.71 -15.47
C GLU A 260 2.19 5.50 -16.30
N GLU A 261 3.18 6.41 -16.20
CA GLU A 261 4.49 6.25 -16.85
C GLU A 261 5.18 4.94 -16.45
N PHE A 262 5.21 4.61 -15.16
CA PHE A 262 5.76 3.33 -14.68
C PHE A 262 4.98 2.13 -15.22
N SER A 263 3.66 2.22 -15.23
CA SER A 263 2.80 1.14 -15.73
C SER A 263 3.05 0.84 -17.20
N LEU A 264 3.15 1.89 -18.02
CA LEU A 264 3.44 1.76 -19.45
C LEU A 264 4.84 1.19 -19.71
N LYS A 265 5.86 1.67 -18.95
CA LYS A 265 7.22 1.13 -19.04
C LYS A 265 7.30 -0.34 -18.68
N ASN A 266 6.58 -0.77 -17.64
CA ASN A 266 6.60 -2.16 -17.17
C ASN A 266 5.83 -3.11 -18.09
N ASN A 267 4.85 -2.61 -18.82
CA ASN A 267 3.99 -3.36 -19.74
C ASN A 267 3.58 -4.75 -19.20
N SER A 268 3.04 -4.77 -17.99
CA SER A 268 2.76 -6.03 -17.29
C SER A 268 1.51 -6.73 -17.83
N PRO A 269 1.53 -8.07 -17.98
CA PRO A 269 0.38 -8.82 -18.47
C PRO A 269 -0.87 -8.72 -17.58
N ILE A 270 -0.75 -8.31 -16.32
CA ILE A 270 -1.94 -8.14 -15.47
C ILE A 270 -2.82 -6.95 -15.90
N LEU A 271 -2.28 -5.99 -16.66
CA LEU A 271 -3.03 -4.87 -17.21
C LEU A 271 -4.02 -5.31 -18.30
N THR A 272 -3.84 -6.52 -18.84
CA THR A 272 -4.78 -7.09 -19.81
C THR A 272 -6.04 -7.66 -19.17
N ILE A 273 -6.10 -7.72 -17.82
CA ILE A 273 -7.32 -8.13 -17.11
C ILE A 273 -8.31 -6.95 -17.11
N PRO A 274 -9.52 -7.10 -17.72
CA PRO A 274 -10.52 -6.05 -17.67
C PRO A 274 -10.89 -5.66 -16.24
N GLY A 275 -10.87 -4.35 -15.95
CA GLY A 275 -11.12 -3.81 -14.60
C GLY A 275 -9.86 -3.52 -13.79
N ILE A 276 -8.66 -3.81 -14.29
CA ILE A 276 -7.38 -3.39 -13.70
C ILE A 276 -6.86 -2.14 -14.41
N SER A 277 -6.72 -1.05 -13.67
CA SER A 277 -6.15 0.23 -14.13
C SER A 277 -4.62 0.27 -13.97
N HIS A 278 -3.97 1.28 -14.56
CA HIS A 278 -2.53 1.54 -14.37
C HIS A 278 -2.16 1.65 -12.89
N PHE A 279 -2.94 2.40 -12.10
CA PHE A 279 -2.72 2.51 -10.65
C PHE A 279 -2.80 1.14 -9.95
N SER A 280 -3.88 0.42 -10.16
CA SER A 280 -4.09 -0.86 -9.47
C SER A 280 -3.09 -1.93 -9.90
N GLY A 281 -2.75 -1.98 -11.19
CA GLY A 281 -1.71 -2.87 -11.71
C GLY A 281 -0.35 -2.58 -11.09
N THR A 282 0.08 -1.32 -11.10
CA THR A 282 1.35 -0.90 -10.48
C THR A 282 1.37 -1.17 -8.97
N SER A 283 0.24 -0.90 -8.27
CA SER A 283 0.11 -1.19 -6.83
C SER A 283 0.27 -2.69 -6.54
N ILE A 284 -0.37 -3.55 -7.32
CA ILE A 284 -0.27 -5.01 -7.14
C ILE A 284 1.16 -5.49 -7.38
N ILE A 285 1.78 -5.09 -8.50
CA ILE A 285 3.14 -5.52 -8.86
C ILE A 285 4.15 -5.06 -7.82
N SER A 286 4.11 -3.78 -7.46
CA SER A 286 5.06 -3.21 -6.51
C SER A 286 4.92 -3.78 -5.09
N GLU A 287 3.71 -4.15 -4.67
CA GLU A 287 3.49 -4.82 -3.38
C GLU A 287 3.92 -6.29 -3.39
N LEU A 288 3.65 -7.03 -4.46
CA LEU A 288 4.10 -8.42 -4.61
C LEU A 288 5.62 -8.51 -4.74
N GLY A 289 6.25 -7.55 -5.41
CA GLY A 289 7.66 -7.62 -5.74
C GLY A 289 7.95 -8.66 -6.82
N ASP A 290 9.16 -9.27 -6.78
CA ASP A 290 9.54 -10.30 -7.74
C ASP A 290 8.70 -11.57 -7.53
N ILE A 291 7.98 -11.98 -8.59
CA ILE A 291 7.12 -13.16 -8.57
C ILE A 291 7.91 -14.46 -8.38
N CYS A 292 9.19 -14.50 -8.77
CA CYS A 292 10.07 -15.64 -8.58
C CYS A 292 10.29 -15.99 -7.10
N ASN A 293 10.02 -15.07 -6.19
CA ASN A 293 10.05 -15.32 -4.74
C ASN A 293 8.89 -16.19 -4.24
N TYR A 294 7.92 -16.50 -5.09
CA TYR A 294 6.75 -17.31 -4.76
C TYR A 294 6.73 -18.58 -5.60
N THR A 295 6.72 -19.73 -4.96
CA THR A 295 6.69 -21.04 -5.64
C THR A 295 5.27 -21.47 -6.02
N LYS A 296 4.24 -20.86 -5.42
CA LYS A 296 2.82 -21.16 -5.67
C LYS A 296 1.89 -20.01 -5.31
N ALA A 297 0.75 -19.95 -5.99
CA ALA A 297 -0.25 -18.89 -5.81
C ALA A 297 -0.77 -18.77 -4.36
N SER A 298 -0.78 -19.85 -3.58
CA SER A 298 -1.22 -19.79 -2.17
C SER A 298 -0.34 -18.88 -1.32
N GLN A 299 0.92 -18.68 -1.67
CA GLN A 299 1.82 -17.78 -0.95
C GLN A 299 1.45 -16.31 -1.16
N ILE A 300 1.08 -15.90 -2.39
CA ILE A 300 0.61 -14.53 -2.63
C ILE A 300 -0.76 -14.27 -2.00
N ILE A 301 -1.63 -15.29 -1.90
CA ILE A 301 -2.90 -15.21 -1.19
C ILE A 301 -2.67 -14.96 0.32
N LYS A 302 -1.71 -15.67 0.91
CA LYS A 302 -1.28 -15.44 2.31
C LYS A 302 -0.66 -14.05 2.46
N PHE A 303 0.22 -13.65 1.54
CA PHE A 303 0.87 -12.33 1.56
C PHE A 303 -0.14 -11.17 1.43
N ALA A 304 -1.21 -11.33 0.66
CA ALA A 304 -2.32 -10.38 0.60
C ALA A 304 -3.19 -10.38 1.87
N GLY A 305 -3.05 -11.38 2.74
CA GLY A 305 -3.85 -11.55 3.95
C GLY A 305 -5.33 -11.85 3.69
N VAL A 306 -5.63 -12.48 2.54
CA VAL A 306 -7.00 -12.88 2.14
C VAL A 306 -7.23 -14.40 2.24
N ALA A 307 -6.26 -15.14 2.75
CA ALA A 307 -6.42 -16.53 3.09
C ALA A 307 -7.42 -16.67 4.26
N PRO A 308 -8.32 -17.68 4.23
CA PRO A 308 -9.17 -17.96 5.38
C PRO A 308 -8.29 -18.40 6.57
N TYR A 309 -8.71 -18.05 7.76
CA TYR A 309 -8.12 -18.57 8.98
C TYR A 309 -8.68 -19.95 9.21
N HIS A 310 -7.84 -20.98 9.18
CA HIS A 310 -8.23 -22.35 9.53
C HIS A 310 -7.94 -22.58 11.00
N TYR A 311 -8.97 -22.90 11.74
CA TYR A 311 -8.86 -23.40 13.09
C TYR A 311 -9.57 -24.75 13.14
N GLU A 312 -8.78 -25.80 13.24
CA GLU A 312 -9.24 -27.18 13.40
C GLU A 312 -8.58 -27.74 14.64
N SER A 313 -9.37 -28.25 15.56
CA SER A 313 -8.95 -29.17 16.60
C SER A 313 -9.62 -30.52 16.33
N SER A 314 -9.15 -31.58 16.97
CA SER A 314 -9.60 -32.95 16.70
C SER A 314 -11.12 -33.14 16.74
N GLN A 315 -11.85 -32.25 17.40
CA GLN A 315 -13.33 -32.34 17.56
C GLN A 315 -14.09 -31.07 17.11
N PHE A 316 -13.38 -30.03 16.60
CA PHE A 316 -14.01 -28.76 16.24
C PHE A 316 -13.46 -28.21 14.93
N THR A 317 -14.35 -28.01 13.95
CA THR A 317 -14.05 -27.29 12.71
C THR A 317 -14.88 -26.02 12.68
N ALA A 318 -14.22 -24.86 12.64
CA ALA A 318 -14.92 -23.56 12.61
C ALA A 318 -15.71 -23.39 11.30
N GLN A 319 -17.02 -23.27 11.39
CA GLN A 319 -17.91 -23.10 10.22
C GLN A 319 -17.75 -21.73 9.54
N HIS A 320 -17.37 -20.69 10.29
CA HIS A 320 -17.16 -19.34 9.80
C HIS A 320 -15.74 -18.86 10.10
N THR A 321 -14.93 -18.72 9.06
CA THR A 321 -13.55 -18.26 9.21
C THR A 321 -13.34 -16.89 8.56
N ALA A 322 -12.84 -15.94 9.34
CA ALA A 322 -12.41 -14.65 8.82
C ALA A 322 -11.12 -14.79 8.00
N ILE A 323 -10.83 -13.80 7.20
CA ILE A 323 -9.52 -13.70 6.52
C ILE A 323 -8.43 -13.33 7.54
N THR A 324 -7.21 -13.83 7.31
CA THR A 324 -6.08 -13.68 8.27
C THR A 324 -5.67 -12.22 8.49
N LYS A 325 -5.87 -11.34 7.53
CA LYS A 325 -5.41 -9.94 7.48
C LYS A 325 -3.88 -9.78 7.71
N LYS A 326 -3.13 -10.87 7.90
CA LYS A 326 -1.66 -10.87 7.99
C LYS A 326 -1.06 -10.66 6.61
N GLY A 327 -0.14 -9.69 6.47
CA GLY A 327 0.50 -9.35 5.20
C GLY A 327 0.19 -7.92 4.73
N SER A 328 0.35 -7.62 3.43
CA SER A 328 0.21 -6.26 2.91
C SER A 328 -1.22 -5.73 2.99
N LYS A 329 -1.41 -4.68 3.79
CA LYS A 329 -2.69 -3.97 3.88
C LYS A 329 -3.02 -3.21 2.58
N TYR A 330 -2.01 -2.68 1.89
CA TYR A 330 -2.17 -1.94 0.64
C TYR A 330 -2.58 -2.85 -0.51
N LEU A 331 -1.90 -4.01 -0.67
CA LEU A 331 -2.31 -5.01 -1.65
C LEU A 331 -3.75 -5.46 -1.41
N ARG A 332 -4.11 -5.78 -0.17
CA ARG A 332 -5.48 -6.17 0.17
C ARG A 332 -6.49 -5.07 -0.14
N LYS A 333 -6.18 -3.80 0.19
CA LYS A 333 -7.04 -2.65 -0.13
C LYS A 333 -7.26 -2.52 -1.64
N THR A 334 -6.18 -2.55 -2.42
CA THR A 334 -6.26 -2.50 -3.89
C THR A 334 -7.13 -3.62 -4.45
N LEU A 335 -6.93 -4.87 -3.99
CA LEU A 335 -7.71 -6.03 -4.44
C LEU A 335 -9.22 -5.87 -4.17
N TYR A 336 -9.61 -5.36 -3.00
CA TYR A 336 -11.02 -5.09 -2.68
C TYR A 336 -11.59 -3.92 -3.49
N GLN A 337 -10.78 -2.95 -3.90
CA GLN A 337 -11.21 -1.84 -4.75
C GLN A 337 -11.48 -2.27 -6.20
N ILE A 338 -10.65 -3.18 -6.74
CA ILE A 338 -10.76 -3.59 -8.14
C ILE A 338 -11.68 -4.79 -8.37
N ILE A 339 -12.05 -5.53 -7.32
CA ILE A 339 -12.75 -6.81 -7.54
C ILE A 339 -14.13 -6.64 -8.18
N LEU A 340 -14.86 -5.58 -7.84
CA LEU A 340 -16.15 -5.29 -8.47
C LEU A 340 -16.00 -4.90 -9.95
N PRO A 341 -15.11 -3.96 -10.34
CA PRO A 341 -14.76 -3.72 -11.73
C PRO A 341 -14.37 -4.99 -12.49
N VAL A 342 -13.55 -5.86 -11.90
CA VAL A 342 -13.15 -7.12 -12.54
C VAL A 342 -14.35 -8.06 -12.74
N ILE A 343 -15.23 -8.18 -11.74
CA ILE A 343 -16.45 -8.99 -11.83
C ILE A 343 -17.36 -8.44 -12.94
N SER A 344 -17.58 -7.12 -12.98
CA SER A 344 -18.50 -6.50 -13.94
C SER A 344 -18.02 -6.55 -15.39
N ASN A 345 -16.70 -6.59 -15.60
CA ASN A 345 -16.10 -6.59 -16.95
C ASN A 345 -15.62 -7.98 -17.40
N ASN A 346 -15.96 -9.07 -16.67
CA ASN A 346 -15.51 -10.41 -17.02
C ASN A 346 -16.55 -11.47 -16.64
N GLU A 347 -17.12 -12.12 -17.66
CA GLU A 347 -18.19 -13.11 -17.51
C GLU A 347 -17.80 -14.28 -16.60
N VAL A 348 -16.54 -14.76 -16.67
CA VAL A 348 -16.08 -15.89 -15.83
C VAL A 348 -16.03 -15.50 -14.35
N PHE A 349 -15.62 -14.25 -14.05
CA PHE A 349 -15.65 -13.74 -12.68
C PHE A 349 -17.07 -13.45 -12.22
N TYR A 350 -17.93 -12.94 -13.12
CA TYR A 350 -19.34 -12.71 -12.83
C TYR A 350 -20.08 -14.02 -12.49
N ALA A 351 -19.94 -15.04 -13.34
CA ALA A 351 -20.51 -16.36 -13.10
C ALA A 351 -20.01 -16.97 -11.78
N TYR A 352 -18.71 -16.86 -11.49
CA TYR A 352 -18.15 -17.36 -10.23
C TYR A 352 -18.67 -16.61 -9.02
N TYR A 353 -18.82 -15.28 -9.12
CA TYR A 353 -19.40 -14.44 -8.06
C TYR A 353 -20.86 -14.82 -7.80
N THR A 354 -21.68 -14.92 -8.84
CA THR A 354 -23.11 -15.31 -8.74
C THR A 354 -23.26 -16.72 -8.16
N LYS A 355 -22.41 -17.68 -8.59
CA LYS A 355 -22.36 -19.00 -7.97
C LYS A 355 -22.15 -18.91 -6.46
N LYS A 356 -21.24 -18.06 -5.97
CA LYS A 356 -20.96 -17.91 -4.53
C LYS A 356 -22.12 -17.27 -3.78
N LEU A 357 -22.87 -16.35 -4.40
CA LEU A 357 -24.08 -15.80 -3.82
C LEU A 357 -25.18 -16.87 -3.72
N ASN A 358 -25.37 -17.69 -4.76
CA ASN A 358 -26.35 -18.78 -4.77
C ASN A 358 -26.02 -19.89 -3.75
N GLU A 359 -24.71 -20.05 -3.39
CA GLU A 359 -24.27 -20.89 -2.27
C GLU A 359 -24.58 -20.27 -0.89
N GLY A 360 -25.35 -19.16 -0.79
CA GLY A 360 -25.71 -18.49 0.45
C GLY A 360 -24.58 -17.62 1.05
N LYS A 361 -23.50 -17.34 0.30
CA LYS A 361 -22.42 -16.47 0.79
C LYS A 361 -22.82 -15.00 0.67
N GLY A 362 -22.63 -14.21 1.73
CA GLY A 362 -22.83 -12.77 1.68
C GLY A 362 -21.86 -12.08 0.69
N HIS A 363 -22.24 -10.90 0.16
CA HIS A 363 -21.48 -10.15 -0.84
C HIS A 363 -19.97 -10.02 -0.55
N ARG A 364 -19.61 -9.64 0.67
CA ARG A 364 -18.19 -9.52 1.07
C ARG A 364 -17.45 -10.86 1.04
N CYS A 365 -18.11 -11.94 1.40
CA CYS A 365 -17.52 -13.28 1.34
C CYS A 365 -17.32 -13.72 -0.12
N ALA A 366 -18.33 -13.53 -0.98
CA ALA A 366 -18.25 -13.81 -2.42
C ALA A 366 -17.12 -13.01 -3.09
N GLN A 367 -16.97 -11.71 -2.78
CA GLN A 367 -15.83 -10.89 -3.22
C GLN A 367 -14.48 -11.51 -2.79
N GLY A 368 -14.37 -11.96 -1.54
CA GLY A 368 -13.17 -12.63 -1.03
C GLY A 368 -12.82 -13.91 -1.80
N HIS A 369 -13.82 -14.69 -2.24
CA HIS A 369 -13.63 -15.84 -3.13
C HIS A 369 -13.10 -15.41 -4.50
N CYS A 370 -13.69 -14.36 -5.10
CA CYS A 370 -13.24 -13.81 -6.37
C CYS A 370 -11.81 -13.24 -6.29
N ILE A 371 -11.45 -12.55 -5.21
CA ILE A 371 -10.09 -12.05 -4.96
C ILE A 371 -9.07 -13.21 -4.94
N ARG A 372 -9.39 -14.31 -4.27
CA ARG A 372 -8.50 -15.49 -4.26
C ARG A 372 -8.36 -16.14 -5.66
N LYS A 373 -9.44 -16.16 -6.46
CA LYS A 373 -9.39 -16.58 -7.88
C LYS A 373 -8.52 -15.61 -8.67
N LEU A 374 -8.75 -14.30 -8.55
CA LEU A 374 -7.97 -13.25 -9.21
C LEU A 374 -6.47 -13.35 -8.90
N LEU A 375 -6.09 -13.57 -7.64
CA LEU A 375 -4.69 -13.74 -7.27
C LEU A 375 -4.03 -14.97 -7.91
N ARG A 376 -4.77 -16.08 -8.10
CA ARG A 376 -4.24 -17.24 -8.86
C ARG A 376 -3.98 -16.89 -10.33
N VAL A 377 -4.90 -16.12 -10.93
CA VAL A 377 -4.74 -15.61 -12.30
C VAL A 377 -3.53 -14.68 -12.38
N ILE A 378 -3.43 -13.70 -11.49
CA ILE A 378 -2.29 -12.76 -11.42
C ILE A 378 -0.96 -13.53 -11.27
N TYR A 379 -0.90 -14.53 -10.38
CA TYR A 379 0.28 -15.37 -10.24
C TYR A 379 0.66 -16.05 -11.56
N HIS A 380 -0.31 -16.66 -12.24
CA HIS A 380 -0.07 -17.33 -13.53
C HIS A 380 0.45 -16.35 -14.59
N LEU A 381 -0.22 -15.21 -14.78
CA LEU A 381 0.18 -14.21 -15.76
C LEU A 381 1.57 -13.65 -15.51
N LEU A 382 1.91 -13.34 -14.25
CA LEU A 382 3.24 -12.83 -13.89
C LEU A 382 4.33 -13.88 -14.06
N SER A 383 4.02 -15.17 -13.78
CA SER A 383 4.99 -16.26 -13.91
C SER A 383 5.23 -16.67 -15.36
N THR A 384 4.21 -16.63 -16.22
CA THR A 384 4.28 -17.05 -17.62
C THR A 384 4.53 -15.90 -18.60
N ARG A 385 4.35 -14.65 -18.16
CA ARG A 385 4.39 -13.45 -19.01
C ARG A 385 3.34 -13.44 -20.13
N GLN A 386 2.30 -14.27 -20.02
CA GLN A 386 1.23 -14.32 -21.01
C GLN A 386 0.10 -13.33 -20.70
N PRO A 387 -0.59 -12.78 -21.70
CA PRO A 387 -1.75 -11.93 -21.50
C PRO A 387 -2.94 -12.73 -20.93
N PHE A 388 -3.88 -12.03 -20.35
CA PHE A 388 -5.09 -12.63 -19.80
C PHE A 388 -5.96 -13.25 -20.90
N ASN A 389 -6.32 -14.53 -20.73
CA ASN A 389 -7.25 -15.23 -21.59
C ASN A 389 -8.39 -15.84 -20.75
N PRO A 390 -9.62 -15.32 -20.85
CA PRO A 390 -10.75 -15.82 -20.06
C PRO A 390 -11.11 -17.28 -20.38
N LYS A 391 -10.82 -17.78 -21.60
CA LYS A 391 -11.10 -19.16 -22.01
C LYS A 391 -10.30 -20.20 -21.19
N LEU A 392 -9.18 -19.82 -20.60
CA LEU A 392 -8.36 -20.70 -19.76
C LEU A 392 -8.86 -20.79 -18.31
N LEU A 393 -9.92 -20.06 -17.95
CA LEU A 393 -10.48 -20.01 -16.59
C LEU A 393 -11.75 -20.84 -16.40
N VAL A 394 -12.19 -21.52 -17.44
CA VAL A 394 -13.41 -22.34 -17.44
C VAL A 394 -13.15 -23.67 -16.72
#